data_e058d0e4e9361738af379ad686aff144
#
_entry.id   e058d0e4e9361738af379ad686aff144
#
_cell.length_a   1.000
_cell.length_b   1.000
_cell.length_c   1.000
_cell.angle_alpha   90.00
_cell.angle_beta   90.00
_cell.angle_gamma   90.00
#
_symmetry.space_group_name_H-M   'P 1'
#
loop_
_entity.id
_entity.type
_entity.pdbx_description
1 polymer ?
#
loop_
_entity_poly.entity_id
_entity_poly.type
_entity_poly.pdbx_seq_one_letter_code
_entity_poly.pdbx_strand_id
1 'polypeptide(L)'
;MAAEEHAAQGPTAGEYIGHHLTHLQSGHQSGVIDFSVFNLDSIFWAILLGVVGLFMMWRVAKSVTSGVPGRAQAAVEILLEMVDTQAKGIIHNAESRKFVGPLALTVFMWVFLMNSMDFLPVDLIPLIWEKIYGAMGGDPHHAYMRVVPTADLSMTLGMSCAVLLVCLYYNVKIKGLGGWTHELVTAPFGTSKNPLFALILGVLNVGMQLI
;
A
#
# COMPACT_ATOMS: atom_id res chain seq x y z
N MET A 1 42.06 8.33 23.12
CA MET A 1 42.07 9.60 22.34
C MET A 1 41.26 9.51 21.04
N ALA A 2 41.39 8.50 20.16
CA ALA A 2 40.60 8.44 18.92
C ALA A 2 39.10 8.18 19.13
N ALA A 3 38.68 7.51 20.20
CA ALA A 3 37.29 7.23 20.51
C ALA A 3 36.54 8.45 21.12
N GLU A 4 37.25 9.35 21.76
CA GLU A 4 36.66 10.59 22.35
C GLU A 4 36.49 11.70 21.30
N GLU A 5 37.28 11.70 20.23
CA GLU A 5 37.15 12.65 19.14
C GLU A 5 35.89 12.35 18.23
N HIS A 6 35.44 11.09 18.16
CA HIS A 6 34.23 10.71 17.47
C HIS A 6 32.93 11.08 18.22
N ALA A 7 32.98 11.18 19.53
CA ALA A 7 31.82 11.56 20.34
C ALA A 7 31.48 13.07 20.29
N ALA A 8 32.38 13.90 19.78
CA ALA A 8 32.18 15.35 19.64
C ALA A 8 31.69 15.80 18.25
N GLN A 9 31.74 14.91 17.27
CA GLN A 9 31.17 15.13 15.92
C GLN A 9 29.87 14.38 15.84
N GLY A 10 28.74 15.10 15.61
CA GLY A 10 27.44 14.46 15.37
C GLY A 10 27.51 13.42 14.25
N PRO A 11 26.48 12.60 14.08
CA PRO A 11 26.50 11.50 13.12
C PRO A 11 26.86 12.01 11.72
N THR A 12 27.72 11.28 11.01
CA THR A 12 28.04 11.60 9.62
C THR A 12 26.77 11.48 8.77
N ALA A 13 26.72 12.16 7.62
CA ALA A 13 25.56 12.09 6.72
C ALA A 13 25.23 10.64 6.34
N GLY A 14 26.22 9.76 6.17
CA GLY A 14 26.02 8.34 5.88
C GLY A 14 25.40 7.57 7.04
N GLU A 15 25.84 7.82 8.27
CA GLU A 15 25.27 7.21 9.48
C GLU A 15 23.85 7.68 9.75
N TYR A 16 23.59 8.98 9.55
CA TYR A 16 22.24 9.55 9.65
C TYR A 16 21.28 8.91 8.65
N ILE A 17 21.66 8.84 7.38
CA ILE A 17 20.86 8.20 6.33
C ILE A 17 20.66 6.71 6.64
N GLY A 18 21.72 6.00 7.03
CA GLY A 18 21.65 4.59 7.38
C GLY A 18 20.67 4.32 8.52
N HIS A 19 20.73 5.14 9.59
CA HIS A 19 19.83 5.03 10.74
C HIS A 19 18.34 5.21 10.34
N HIS A 20 18.03 6.20 9.48
CA HIS A 20 16.66 6.49 9.05
C HIS A 20 16.12 5.49 8.00
N LEU A 21 16.99 4.79 7.29
CA LEU A 21 16.60 3.75 6.33
C LEU A 21 16.50 2.35 6.95
N THR A 22 17.02 2.16 8.17
CA THR A 22 16.96 0.86 8.85
C THR A 22 15.58 0.66 9.48
N HIS A 23 14.98 -0.51 9.22
CA HIS A 23 13.72 -0.92 9.82
C HIS A 23 13.89 -1.49 11.23
N LEU A 24 12.87 -1.35 12.05
CA LEU A 24 12.71 -2.15 13.27
C LEU A 24 12.29 -3.57 12.87
N GLN A 25 13.24 -4.47 12.78
CA GLN A 25 13.03 -5.84 12.30
C GLN A 25 12.87 -6.83 13.46
N SER A 26 12.08 -7.89 13.23
CA SER A 26 11.92 -9.00 14.19
C SER A 26 13.17 -9.88 14.33
N GLY A 27 14.13 -9.80 13.41
CA GLY A 27 15.37 -10.56 13.37
C GLY A 27 16.33 -10.02 12.31
N HIS A 28 17.52 -10.61 12.23
CA HIS A 28 18.49 -10.25 11.20
C HIS A 28 18.15 -10.94 9.87
N GLN A 29 18.05 -10.17 8.81
CA GLN A 29 17.81 -10.66 7.46
C GLN A 29 19.07 -11.38 6.95
N SER A 30 18.93 -12.64 6.53
CA SER A 30 20.04 -13.48 6.06
C SER A 30 20.25 -13.44 4.55
N GLY A 31 19.28 -12.95 3.79
CA GLY A 31 19.31 -12.89 2.32
C GLY A 31 18.48 -11.74 1.77
N VAL A 32 18.48 -11.59 0.44
CA VAL A 32 17.69 -10.52 -0.25
C VAL A 32 16.19 -10.71 -0.03
N ILE A 33 15.72 -11.95 0.06
CA ILE A 33 14.34 -12.31 0.36
C ILE A 33 14.38 -13.27 1.54
N ASP A 34 13.80 -12.86 2.66
CA ASP A 34 13.71 -13.66 3.88
C ASP A 34 12.30 -13.50 4.48
N PHE A 35 11.48 -14.53 4.32
CA PHE A 35 10.10 -14.53 4.81
C PHE A 35 9.98 -14.72 6.33
N SER A 36 11.07 -14.98 7.02
CA SER A 36 11.09 -15.14 8.49
C SER A 36 11.24 -13.81 9.22
N VAL A 37 11.64 -12.74 8.53
CA VAL A 37 11.87 -11.42 9.10
C VAL A 37 10.74 -10.48 8.75
N PHE A 38 10.15 -9.85 9.77
CA PHE A 38 9.08 -8.87 9.63
C PHE A 38 9.57 -7.47 9.99
N ASN A 39 9.19 -6.48 9.20
CA ASN A 39 9.41 -5.07 9.48
C ASN A 39 8.29 -4.58 10.41
N LEU A 40 8.55 -4.60 11.72
CA LEU A 40 7.55 -4.32 12.76
C LEU A 40 7.02 -2.88 12.72
N ASP A 41 7.89 -1.94 12.37
CA ASP A 41 7.55 -0.52 12.17
C ASP A 41 6.54 -0.34 11.02
N SER A 42 6.79 -0.94 9.86
CA SER A 42 5.89 -0.89 8.71
C SER A 42 4.52 -1.49 9.05
N ILE A 43 4.50 -2.64 9.73
CA ILE A 43 3.27 -3.31 10.16
C ILE A 43 2.51 -2.44 11.16
N PHE A 44 3.21 -1.91 12.16
CA PHE A 44 2.60 -1.04 13.19
C PHE A 44 1.92 0.17 12.56
N TRP A 45 2.65 0.93 11.72
CA TRP A 45 2.11 2.11 11.09
C TRP A 45 0.98 1.80 10.10
N ALA A 46 1.08 0.71 9.34
CA ALA A 46 0.03 0.29 8.43
C ALA A 46 -1.26 -0.04 9.18
N ILE A 47 -1.20 -0.81 10.26
CA ILE A 47 -2.37 -1.16 11.07
C ILE A 47 -2.94 0.09 11.74
N LEU A 48 -2.10 0.92 12.36
CA LEU A 48 -2.53 2.13 13.03
C LEU A 48 -3.29 3.07 12.08
N LEU A 49 -2.72 3.33 10.90
CA LEU A 49 -3.34 4.20 9.89
C LEU A 49 -4.60 3.58 9.29
N GLY A 50 -4.64 2.27 9.13
CA GLY A 50 -5.86 1.56 8.74
C GLY A 50 -6.98 1.73 9.77
N VAL A 51 -6.68 1.55 11.05
CA VAL A 51 -7.65 1.78 12.14
C VAL A 51 -8.10 3.24 12.20
N VAL A 52 -7.17 4.19 12.05
CA VAL A 52 -7.49 5.63 12.00
C VAL A 52 -8.43 5.94 10.84
N GLY A 53 -8.13 5.42 9.64
CA GLY A 53 -8.97 5.59 8.46
C GLY A 53 -10.38 5.03 8.65
N LEU A 54 -10.49 3.81 9.16
CA LEU A 54 -11.79 3.19 9.47
C LEU A 54 -12.55 4.00 10.53
N PHE A 55 -11.86 4.45 11.58
CA PHE A 55 -12.49 5.27 12.62
C PHE A 55 -12.98 6.61 12.06
N MET A 56 -12.21 7.28 11.21
CA MET A 56 -12.62 8.52 10.55
C MET A 56 -13.88 8.30 9.69
N MET A 57 -13.90 7.25 8.86
CA MET A 57 -15.05 6.90 8.03
C MET A 57 -16.28 6.58 8.89
N TRP A 58 -16.12 5.77 9.92
CA TRP A 58 -17.18 5.43 10.85
C TRP A 58 -17.74 6.65 11.59
N ARG A 59 -16.87 7.55 12.01
CA ARG A 59 -17.26 8.79 12.71
C ARG A 59 -18.13 9.69 11.81
N VAL A 60 -17.74 9.85 10.55
CA VAL A 60 -18.51 10.61 9.55
C VAL A 60 -19.83 9.89 9.25
N ALA A 61 -19.81 8.58 9.03
CA ALA A 61 -20.99 7.79 8.73
C ALA A 61 -22.09 7.89 9.82
N LYS A 62 -21.67 8.01 11.09
CA LYS A 62 -22.62 8.22 12.22
C LYS A 62 -23.25 9.61 12.26
N SER A 63 -22.63 10.60 11.66
CA SER A 63 -23.08 12.01 11.67
C SER A 63 -23.67 12.49 10.34
N VAL A 64 -23.91 11.56 9.40
CA VAL A 64 -24.50 11.88 8.09
C VAL A 64 -25.88 12.49 8.25
N THR A 65 -26.10 13.60 7.52
CA THR A 65 -27.39 14.29 7.45
C THR A 65 -27.83 14.36 5.98
N SER A 66 -29.16 14.35 5.76
CA SER A 66 -29.76 14.50 4.42
C SER A 66 -29.85 15.96 3.96
N GLY A 67 -29.49 16.92 4.82
CA GLY A 67 -29.45 18.35 4.51
C GLY A 67 -28.12 18.78 3.89
N VAL A 68 -27.74 20.04 4.10
CA VAL A 68 -26.44 20.55 3.63
C VAL A 68 -25.31 19.82 4.38
N PRO A 69 -24.40 19.14 3.67
CA PRO A 69 -23.35 18.36 4.32
C PRO A 69 -22.32 19.25 5.01
N GLY A 70 -21.89 18.87 6.19
CA GLY A 70 -20.74 19.47 6.84
C GLY A 70 -19.43 19.15 6.09
N ARG A 71 -18.35 19.90 6.35
CA ARG A 71 -17.07 19.75 5.63
C ARG A 71 -16.52 18.32 5.61
N ALA A 72 -16.59 17.61 6.73
CA ALA A 72 -16.11 16.23 6.81
C ALA A 72 -17.00 15.28 6.01
N GLN A 73 -18.31 15.44 6.07
CA GLN A 73 -19.27 14.68 5.28
C GLN A 73 -19.06 14.93 3.79
N ALA A 74 -18.93 16.19 3.37
CA ALA A 74 -18.70 16.55 1.97
C ALA A 74 -17.40 15.94 1.43
N ALA A 75 -16.32 15.93 2.22
CA ALA A 75 -15.07 15.31 1.81
C ALA A 75 -15.22 13.79 1.58
N VAL A 76 -15.92 13.09 2.47
CA VAL A 76 -16.19 11.65 2.31
C VAL A 76 -17.14 11.37 1.15
N GLU A 77 -18.17 12.18 0.94
CA GLU A 77 -19.08 12.05 -0.19
C GLU A 77 -18.38 12.22 -1.53
N ILE A 78 -17.47 13.21 -1.65
CA ILE A 78 -16.64 13.40 -2.85
C ILE A 78 -15.77 12.17 -3.13
N LEU A 79 -15.15 11.60 -2.09
CA LEU A 79 -14.34 10.39 -2.25
C LEU A 79 -15.18 9.18 -2.67
N LEU A 80 -16.36 9.00 -2.08
CA LEU A 80 -17.30 7.96 -2.46
C LEU A 80 -17.75 8.10 -3.90
N GLU A 81 -18.14 9.31 -4.31
CA GLU A 81 -18.59 9.61 -5.68
C GLU A 81 -17.46 9.37 -6.70
N MET A 82 -16.25 9.79 -6.37
CA MET A 82 -15.07 9.56 -7.21
C MET A 82 -14.85 8.06 -7.43
N VAL A 83 -14.80 7.25 -6.36
CA VAL A 83 -14.58 5.81 -6.47
C VAL A 83 -15.74 5.11 -7.16
N ASP A 84 -16.99 5.47 -6.86
CA ASP A 84 -18.17 4.86 -7.48
C ASP A 84 -18.24 5.19 -8.98
N THR A 85 -17.88 6.40 -9.38
CA THR A 85 -17.83 6.82 -10.79
C THR A 85 -16.77 6.03 -11.55
N GLN A 86 -15.57 5.87 -10.99
CA GLN A 86 -14.51 5.06 -11.58
C GLN A 86 -14.91 3.57 -11.66
N ALA A 87 -15.49 3.04 -10.60
CA ALA A 87 -15.95 1.67 -10.56
C ALA A 87 -17.06 1.40 -11.59
N LYS A 88 -17.99 2.32 -11.78
CA LYS A 88 -19.05 2.22 -12.80
C LYS A 88 -18.51 2.27 -14.22
N GLY A 89 -17.46 3.04 -14.46
CA GLY A 89 -16.81 3.14 -15.77
C GLY A 89 -16.10 1.85 -16.20
N ILE A 90 -15.60 1.07 -15.23
CA ILE A 90 -14.80 -0.14 -15.48
C ILE A 90 -15.65 -1.41 -15.33
N ILE A 91 -16.48 -1.49 -14.29
CA ILE A 91 -17.22 -2.70 -13.92
C ILE A 91 -18.70 -2.51 -14.21
N HIS A 92 -19.17 -3.12 -15.29
CA HIS A 92 -20.57 -3.03 -15.74
C HIS A 92 -21.54 -3.82 -14.85
N ASN A 93 -21.07 -4.92 -14.23
CA ASN A 93 -21.89 -5.76 -13.37
C ASN A 93 -22.12 -5.10 -11.99
N ALA A 94 -23.40 -4.83 -11.66
CA ALA A 94 -23.80 -4.17 -10.41
C ALA A 94 -23.43 -5.00 -9.16
N GLU A 95 -23.54 -6.33 -9.21
CA GLU A 95 -23.22 -7.20 -8.07
C GLU A 95 -21.70 -7.17 -7.75
N SER A 96 -20.86 -7.16 -8.78
CA SER A 96 -19.41 -7.03 -8.60
C SER A 96 -19.02 -5.69 -8.03
N ARG A 97 -19.69 -4.60 -8.42
CA ARG A 97 -19.45 -3.25 -7.87
C ARG A 97 -19.74 -3.14 -6.39
N LYS A 98 -20.73 -3.88 -5.86
CA LYS A 98 -21.04 -3.87 -4.41
C LYS A 98 -19.85 -4.28 -3.55
N PHE A 99 -18.97 -5.12 -4.06
CA PHE A 99 -17.75 -5.53 -3.37
C PHE A 99 -16.54 -4.67 -3.76
N VAL A 100 -16.35 -4.45 -5.07
CA VAL A 100 -15.15 -3.76 -5.57
C VAL A 100 -15.12 -2.29 -5.18
N GLY A 101 -16.27 -1.61 -5.16
CA GLY A 101 -16.36 -0.20 -4.76
C GLY A 101 -15.83 0.06 -3.34
N PRO A 102 -16.39 -0.60 -2.31
CA PRO A 102 -15.86 -0.48 -0.94
C PRO A 102 -14.41 -0.92 -0.79
N LEU A 103 -13.98 -1.98 -1.49
CA LEU A 103 -12.59 -2.43 -1.47
C LEU A 103 -11.66 -1.36 -2.06
N ALA A 104 -12.00 -0.80 -3.21
CA ALA A 104 -11.22 0.25 -3.85
C ALA A 104 -11.12 1.50 -2.97
N LEU A 105 -12.23 1.92 -2.35
CA LEU A 105 -12.23 3.02 -1.39
C LEU A 105 -11.32 2.75 -0.20
N THR A 106 -11.39 1.53 0.37
CA THR A 106 -10.57 1.15 1.52
C THR A 106 -9.09 1.19 1.18
N VAL A 107 -8.69 0.58 0.06
CA VAL A 107 -7.29 0.57 -0.40
C VAL A 107 -6.82 2.00 -0.70
N PHE A 108 -7.64 2.79 -1.41
CA PHE A 108 -7.31 4.19 -1.73
C PHE A 108 -7.05 5.01 -0.46
N MET A 109 -7.98 4.97 0.49
CA MET A 109 -7.87 5.71 1.75
C MET A 109 -6.66 5.24 2.57
N TRP A 110 -6.44 3.93 2.61
CA TRP A 110 -5.32 3.38 3.36
C TRP A 110 -3.97 3.81 2.78
N VAL A 111 -3.80 3.67 1.46
CA VAL A 111 -2.59 4.11 0.75
C VAL A 111 -2.41 5.63 0.89
N PHE A 112 -3.48 6.41 0.77
CA PHE A 112 -3.43 7.86 0.97
C PHE A 112 -2.94 8.23 2.36
N LEU A 113 -3.48 7.60 3.42
CA LEU A 113 -3.06 7.85 4.80
C LEU A 113 -1.60 7.44 5.03
N MET A 114 -1.16 6.29 4.50
CA MET A 114 0.23 5.86 4.62
C MET A 114 1.20 6.84 3.95
N ASN A 115 0.87 7.35 2.76
CA ASN A 115 1.70 8.34 2.08
C ASN A 115 1.59 9.73 2.71
N SER A 116 0.49 10.06 3.41
CA SER A 116 0.39 11.35 4.11
C SER A 116 1.38 11.49 5.27
N MET A 117 1.98 10.39 5.72
CA MET A 117 3.05 10.42 6.71
C MET A 117 4.32 11.14 6.20
N ASP A 118 4.53 11.20 4.87
CA ASP A 118 5.64 11.94 4.26
C ASP A 118 5.55 13.47 4.46
N PHE A 119 4.36 13.99 4.82
CA PHE A 119 4.21 15.41 5.15
C PHE A 119 4.72 15.75 6.55
N LEU A 120 5.00 14.77 7.40
CA LEU A 120 5.58 14.99 8.71
C LEU A 120 7.09 15.22 8.59
N PRO A 121 7.67 16.05 9.47
CA PRO A 121 9.13 16.18 9.56
C PRO A 121 9.77 14.81 9.79
N VAL A 122 10.79 14.48 9.00
CA VAL A 122 11.45 13.16 8.98
C VAL A 122 11.91 12.74 10.38
N ASP A 123 12.42 13.68 11.16
CA ASP A 123 12.99 13.41 12.50
C ASP A 123 11.96 13.37 13.62
N LEU A 124 10.72 13.86 13.39
CA LEU A 124 9.75 14.07 14.47
C LEU A 124 9.42 12.77 15.21
N ILE A 125 9.05 11.73 14.47
CA ILE A 125 8.64 10.45 15.06
C ILE A 125 9.84 9.63 15.52
N PRO A 126 10.93 9.50 14.75
CA PRO A 126 12.16 8.86 15.23
C PRO A 126 12.68 9.44 16.53
N LEU A 127 12.74 10.78 16.69
CA LEU A 127 13.16 11.43 17.93
C LEU A 127 12.24 11.13 19.12
N ILE A 128 10.93 11.06 18.90
CA ILE A 128 9.98 10.69 19.96
C ILE A 128 10.22 9.22 20.35
N TRP A 129 10.43 8.35 19.37
CA TRP A 129 10.69 6.93 19.61
C TRP A 129 12.02 6.71 20.35
N GLU A 130 13.08 7.39 19.94
CA GLU A 130 14.39 7.36 20.60
C GLU A 130 14.28 7.70 22.09
N LYS A 131 13.55 8.78 22.42
CA LYS A 131 13.31 9.18 23.82
C LYS A 131 12.51 8.14 24.60
N ILE A 132 11.47 7.57 24.01
CA ILE A 132 10.66 6.51 24.64
C ILE A 132 11.52 5.28 24.87
N TYR A 133 12.27 4.84 23.87
CA TYR A 133 13.11 3.64 23.91
C TYR A 133 14.23 3.80 24.95
N GLY A 134 14.86 4.97 24.99
CA GLY A 134 15.84 5.30 26.03
C GLY A 134 15.23 5.34 27.44
N ALA A 135 14.01 5.87 27.61
CA ALA A 135 13.32 5.84 28.88
C ALA A 135 12.95 4.42 29.35
N MET A 136 12.78 3.48 28.42
CA MET A 136 12.57 2.06 28.71
C MET A 136 13.87 1.30 29.02
N GLY A 137 15.03 1.98 29.00
CA GLY A 137 16.34 1.40 29.30
C GLY A 137 17.04 0.79 28.08
N GLY A 138 16.53 1.04 26.87
CA GLY A 138 17.20 0.66 25.62
C GLY A 138 18.27 1.67 25.20
N ASP A 139 19.18 1.24 24.31
CA ASP A 139 20.18 2.13 23.74
C ASP A 139 19.54 3.02 22.65
N PRO A 140 19.49 4.36 22.81
CA PRO A 140 18.89 5.27 21.85
C PRO A 140 19.45 5.11 20.42
N HIS A 141 20.74 4.77 20.28
CA HIS A 141 21.38 4.56 18.97
C HIS A 141 20.85 3.36 18.19
N HIS A 142 20.15 2.44 18.86
CA HIS A 142 19.48 1.29 18.24
C HIS A 142 17.96 1.44 18.14
N ALA A 143 17.43 2.63 18.39
CA ALA A 143 16.01 2.93 18.29
C ALA A 143 15.56 3.18 16.84
N TYR A 144 15.69 2.17 16.00
CA TYR A 144 15.25 2.26 14.60
C TYR A 144 13.74 2.37 14.50
N MET A 145 13.25 3.32 13.70
CA MET A 145 11.83 3.44 13.36
C MET A 145 11.65 4.14 12.02
N ARG A 146 11.16 3.41 11.04
CA ARG A 146 10.77 3.97 9.76
C ARG A 146 9.28 4.28 9.76
N VAL A 147 8.91 5.49 9.34
CA VAL A 147 7.57 6.04 9.58
C VAL A 147 6.61 5.75 8.42
N VAL A 148 7.12 5.65 7.20
CA VAL A 148 6.30 5.52 5.99
C VAL A 148 6.20 4.06 5.54
N PRO A 149 5.06 3.37 5.78
CA PRO A 149 4.92 1.95 5.45
C PRO A 149 5.00 1.65 3.95
N THR A 150 4.53 2.58 3.11
CA THR A 150 4.57 2.44 1.64
C THR A 150 5.96 2.52 1.05
N ALA A 151 6.95 3.02 1.79
CA ALA A 151 8.35 2.97 1.41
C ALA A 151 8.98 1.58 1.62
N ASP A 152 8.28 0.65 2.28
CA ASP A 152 8.66 -0.75 2.39
C ASP A 152 8.15 -1.52 1.16
N LEU A 153 9.09 -2.12 0.42
CA LEU A 153 8.77 -2.94 -0.76
C LEU A 153 7.87 -4.13 -0.42
N SER A 154 8.07 -4.75 0.72
CA SER A 154 7.29 -5.90 1.17
C SER A 154 5.81 -5.52 1.37
N MET A 155 5.55 -4.33 1.92
CA MET A 155 4.21 -3.82 2.13
C MET A 155 3.51 -3.50 0.81
N THR A 156 4.15 -2.76 -0.08
CA THR A 156 3.58 -2.37 -1.38
C THR A 156 3.38 -3.58 -2.30
N LEU A 157 4.33 -4.52 -2.31
CA LEU A 157 4.20 -5.77 -3.05
C LEU A 157 3.06 -6.64 -2.49
N GLY A 158 2.96 -6.76 -1.16
CA GLY A 158 1.88 -7.50 -0.51
C GLY A 158 0.50 -6.96 -0.84
N MET A 159 0.32 -5.64 -0.82
CA MET A 159 -0.94 -5.00 -1.19
C MET A 159 -1.29 -5.22 -2.67
N SER A 160 -0.33 -5.04 -3.58
CA SER A 160 -0.56 -5.26 -5.02
C SER A 160 -0.86 -6.72 -5.34
N CYS A 161 -0.16 -7.67 -4.70
CA CYS A 161 -0.47 -9.09 -4.82
C CYS A 161 -1.88 -9.43 -4.31
N ALA A 162 -2.31 -8.86 -3.18
CA ALA A 162 -3.65 -9.07 -2.66
C ALA A 162 -4.73 -8.58 -3.63
N VAL A 163 -4.57 -7.37 -4.19
CA VAL A 163 -5.48 -6.83 -5.21
C VAL A 163 -5.47 -7.69 -6.46
N LEU A 164 -4.31 -8.13 -6.94
CA LEU A 164 -4.17 -9.02 -8.08
C LEU A 164 -4.94 -10.33 -7.86
N LEU A 165 -4.80 -10.97 -6.69
CA LEU A 165 -5.53 -12.20 -6.36
C LEU A 165 -7.05 -12.00 -6.38
N VAL A 166 -7.54 -10.86 -5.87
CA VAL A 166 -8.96 -10.51 -5.94
C VAL A 166 -9.40 -10.33 -7.40
N CYS A 167 -8.61 -9.63 -8.22
CA CYS A 167 -8.90 -9.47 -9.64
C CYS A 167 -8.95 -10.82 -10.38
N LEU A 168 -7.98 -11.70 -10.15
CA LEU A 168 -7.95 -13.04 -10.74
C LEU A 168 -9.15 -13.87 -10.30
N TYR A 169 -9.49 -13.86 -9.01
CA TYR A 169 -10.66 -14.55 -8.49
C TYR A 169 -11.95 -14.13 -9.19
N TYR A 170 -12.19 -12.82 -9.33
CA TYR A 170 -13.39 -12.32 -9.99
C TYR A 170 -13.39 -12.58 -11.49
N ASN A 171 -12.25 -12.49 -12.16
CA ASN A 171 -12.13 -12.85 -13.57
C ASN A 171 -12.54 -14.31 -13.81
N VAL A 172 -12.00 -15.23 -13.02
CA VAL A 172 -12.34 -16.66 -13.12
C VAL A 172 -13.79 -16.91 -12.71
N LYS A 173 -14.29 -16.27 -11.67
CA LYS A 173 -15.67 -16.43 -11.19
C LYS A 173 -16.72 -15.97 -12.21
N ILE A 174 -16.46 -14.89 -12.94
CA ILE A 174 -17.42 -14.28 -13.87
C ILE A 174 -17.31 -14.91 -15.26
N LYS A 175 -16.10 -15.11 -15.78
CA LYS A 175 -15.86 -15.56 -17.15
C LYS A 175 -15.62 -17.07 -17.28
N GLY A 176 -15.37 -17.74 -16.14
CA GLY A 176 -14.87 -19.11 -16.11
C GLY A 176 -13.40 -19.20 -16.56
N LEU A 177 -12.75 -20.32 -16.27
CA LEU A 177 -11.34 -20.53 -16.66
C LEU A 177 -11.13 -20.41 -18.17
N GLY A 178 -12.03 -21.00 -18.98
CA GLY A 178 -11.94 -20.95 -20.45
C GLY A 178 -12.14 -19.55 -21.04
N GLY A 179 -13.07 -18.77 -20.49
CA GLY A 179 -13.29 -17.39 -20.91
C GLY A 179 -12.11 -16.48 -20.55
N TRP A 180 -11.58 -16.65 -19.35
CA TRP A 180 -10.41 -15.89 -18.89
C TRP A 180 -9.15 -16.20 -19.71
N THR A 181 -8.83 -17.48 -19.95
CA THR A 181 -7.68 -17.86 -20.79
C THR A 181 -7.82 -17.40 -22.24
N HIS A 182 -9.04 -17.46 -22.78
CA HIS A 182 -9.32 -16.93 -24.12
C HIS A 182 -9.06 -15.42 -24.17
N GLU A 183 -9.53 -14.68 -23.18
CA GLU A 183 -9.33 -13.23 -23.11
C GLU A 183 -7.85 -12.86 -22.96
N LEU A 184 -7.09 -13.59 -22.13
CA LEU A 184 -5.65 -13.39 -21.99
C LEU A 184 -4.91 -13.41 -23.34
N VAL A 185 -5.36 -14.28 -24.24
CA VAL A 185 -4.70 -14.44 -25.55
C VAL A 185 -5.29 -13.51 -26.61
N THR A 186 -6.52 -13.01 -26.42
CA THR A 186 -7.22 -12.24 -27.46
C THR A 186 -7.35 -10.74 -27.17
N ALA A 187 -7.29 -10.31 -25.91
CA ALA A 187 -7.41 -8.90 -25.57
C ALA A 187 -6.04 -8.30 -25.19
N PRO A 188 -5.76 -7.02 -25.52
CA PRO A 188 -6.66 -6.06 -26.16
C PRO A 188 -6.62 -6.06 -27.71
N PHE A 189 -5.63 -6.68 -28.34
CA PHE A 189 -5.35 -6.51 -29.77
C PHE A 189 -6.15 -7.48 -30.69
N GLY A 190 -6.93 -8.39 -30.11
CA GLY A 190 -7.67 -9.39 -30.86
C GLY A 190 -6.82 -10.58 -31.33
N THR A 191 -7.36 -11.36 -32.28
CA THR A 191 -6.67 -12.47 -32.91
C THR A 191 -6.65 -12.30 -34.45
N SER A 192 -5.69 -12.97 -35.13
CA SER A 192 -5.58 -12.98 -36.57
C SER A 192 -5.95 -14.36 -37.13
N LYS A 193 -6.49 -14.40 -38.37
CA LYS A 193 -6.69 -15.64 -39.12
C LYS A 193 -5.38 -16.32 -39.52
N ASN A 194 -4.29 -15.58 -39.61
CA ASN A 194 -2.97 -16.14 -39.90
C ASN A 194 -2.34 -16.65 -38.59
N PRO A 195 -1.96 -17.96 -38.52
CA PRO A 195 -1.49 -18.60 -37.28
C PRO A 195 -0.22 -17.94 -36.72
N LEU A 196 0.68 -17.44 -37.58
CA LEU A 196 1.90 -16.77 -37.15
C LEU A 196 1.58 -15.41 -36.46
N PHE A 197 0.71 -14.61 -37.07
CA PHE A 197 0.24 -13.36 -36.48
C PHE A 197 -0.61 -13.57 -35.22
N ALA A 198 -1.42 -14.63 -35.16
CA ALA A 198 -2.18 -15.00 -33.98
C ALA A 198 -1.27 -15.31 -32.79
N LEU A 199 -0.16 -16.01 -33.01
CA LEU A 199 0.83 -16.31 -31.98
C LEU A 199 1.51 -15.02 -31.48
N ILE A 200 1.94 -14.16 -32.39
CA ILE A 200 2.56 -12.86 -32.01
C ILE A 200 1.61 -11.99 -31.22
N LEU A 201 0.36 -11.86 -31.69
CA LEU A 201 -0.66 -11.10 -30.98
C LEU A 201 -0.99 -11.72 -29.62
N GLY A 202 -1.02 -13.04 -29.51
CA GLY A 202 -1.23 -13.74 -28.25
C GLY A 202 -0.16 -13.42 -27.22
N VAL A 203 1.12 -13.45 -27.63
CA VAL A 203 2.24 -13.08 -26.75
C VAL A 203 2.15 -11.61 -26.33
N LEU A 204 1.84 -10.70 -27.27
CA LEU A 204 1.65 -9.27 -26.98
C LEU A 204 0.47 -9.03 -26.03
N ASN A 205 -0.65 -9.74 -26.24
CA ASN A 205 -1.83 -9.63 -25.38
C ASN A 205 -1.52 -10.07 -23.94
N VAL A 206 -0.86 -11.21 -23.76
CA VAL A 206 -0.42 -11.68 -22.43
C VAL A 206 0.56 -10.69 -21.80
N GLY A 207 1.54 -10.20 -22.56
CA GLY A 207 2.52 -9.21 -22.08
C GLY A 207 1.85 -7.93 -21.60
N MET A 208 0.87 -7.41 -22.35
CA MET A 208 0.12 -6.19 -21.99
C MET A 208 -0.77 -6.36 -20.76
N GLN A 209 -1.19 -7.57 -20.44
CA GLN A 209 -2.00 -7.83 -19.24
C GLN A 209 -1.16 -8.10 -17.97
N LEU A 210 0.15 -8.34 -18.14
CA LEU A 210 1.08 -8.55 -17.03
C LEU A 210 1.77 -7.24 -16.58
N ILE A 211 1.68 -6.17 -17.37
CA ILE A 211 2.21 -4.83 -17.08
C ILE A 211 1.11 -3.97 -16.43
#